data_a94a08e053f54c070226d703f800a0bf
#
_entry.id   a94a08e053f54c070226d703f800a0bf
#
_cell.length_a   1.000
_cell.length_b   1.000
_cell.length_c   1.000
_cell.angle_alpha   90.00
_cell.angle_beta   90.00
_cell.angle_gamma   90.00
#
_symmetry.space_group_name_H-M   'P 1'
#
loop_
_entity.id
_entity.type
_entity.pdbx_description
1 polymer ?
#
loop_
_entity_poly.entity_id
_entity_poly.type
_entity_poly.pdbx_seq_one_letter_code
_entity_poly.pdbx_strand_id
1 'polypeptide(L)'
;MRLQVQINIPELNPEMDVYRIGTLMELVRVLALSFADDGKHVKVCVQGSMGNGALAGMPLQLAGSRKILEFMDWGDYGALGTFINIGSIGAEEVGKQDDMFILVAPQNAVGNCIMDDLKAMTDAAGNRPVILVNPRLKDLPSSSGIMQTMGRDKRLEYAASFENCYFFRLLYYAGTQYPIMGALRMSYPYQYELYKRVDQPSGVEEYRLLSTFSEKPSTDDVNDAFLGKPRDQTKKASGFWGFLSSVF
;
A
#
# COMPACT_ATOMS: atom_id res chain seq x y z
N MET A 1 -12.84 0.53 10.33
CA MET A 1 -12.82 0.15 8.88
C MET A 1 -11.37 0.04 8.44
N ARG A 2 -10.99 -1.04 7.75
CA ARG A 2 -9.60 -1.34 7.33
C ARG A 2 -9.47 -1.20 5.83
N LEU A 3 -8.68 -0.24 5.38
CA LEU A 3 -8.53 0.11 3.97
C LEU A 3 -7.05 0.15 3.57
N GLN A 4 -6.77 -0.04 2.28
CA GLN A 4 -5.42 0.16 1.75
C GLN A 4 -5.43 0.82 0.38
N VAL A 5 -4.42 1.64 0.17
CA VAL A 5 -4.02 2.26 -1.10
C VAL A 5 -2.73 1.60 -1.54
N GLN A 6 -2.71 0.99 -2.71
CA GLN A 6 -1.52 0.34 -3.27
C GLN A 6 -1.18 0.97 -4.61
N ILE A 7 -0.01 1.61 -4.70
CA ILE A 7 0.50 2.23 -5.92
C ILE A 7 1.88 1.62 -6.23
N ASN A 8 1.88 0.69 -7.17
CA ASN A 8 3.07 -0.09 -7.55
C ASN A 8 3.70 0.51 -8.81
N ILE A 9 4.47 1.58 -8.60
CA ILE A 9 5.32 2.22 -9.60
C ILE A 9 6.77 2.26 -9.10
N PRO A 10 7.77 2.34 -9.98
CA PRO A 10 9.18 2.30 -9.58
C PRO A 10 9.54 3.36 -8.53
N GLU A 11 9.06 4.58 -8.66
CA GLU A 11 9.37 5.71 -7.77
C GLU A 11 8.84 5.51 -6.34
N LEU A 12 7.84 4.67 -6.16
CA LEU A 12 7.25 4.33 -4.85
C LEU A 12 7.68 2.95 -4.33
N ASN A 13 8.57 2.25 -5.05
CA ASN A 13 9.10 0.97 -4.63
C ASN A 13 10.50 1.10 -4.03
N PRO A 14 10.69 0.89 -2.70
CA PRO A 14 11.99 1.02 -2.04
C PRO A 14 13.09 0.08 -2.55
N GLU A 15 12.75 -0.93 -3.33
CA GLU A 15 13.71 -1.88 -3.93
C GLU A 15 14.29 -1.39 -5.25
N MET A 16 13.79 -0.25 -5.75
CA MET A 16 14.19 0.30 -7.04
C MET A 16 15.12 1.49 -6.88
N ASP A 17 16.10 1.63 -7.77
CA ASP A 17 17.07 2.74 -7.77
C ASP A 17 16.42 4.12 -7.94
N VAL A 18 15.25 4.14 -8.57
CA VAL A 18 14.46 5.36 -8.80
C VAL A 18 13.53 5.71 -7.65
N TYR A 19 13.55 4.94 -6.55
CA TYR A 19 12.72 5.20 -5.38
C TYR A 19 12.94 6.62 -4.82
N ARG A 20 11.83 7.28 -4.52
CA ARG A 20 11.81 8.64 -3.96
C ARG A 20 10.86 8.69 -2.76
N ILE A 21 11.41 8.71 -1.57
CA ILE A 21 10.62 8.83 -0.34
C ILE A 21 9.78 10.11 -0.33
N GLY A 22 10.30 11.20 -0.88
CA GLY A 22 9.57 12.46 -1.01
C GLY A 22 8.29 12.33 -1.84
N THR A 23 8.29 11.50 -2.89
CA THR A 23 7.10 11.22 -3.70
C THR A 23 6.03 10.50 -2.88
N LEU A 24 6.42 9.53 -2.05
CA LEU A 24 5.48 8.85 -1.14
C LEU A 24 4.90 9.83 -0.11
N MET A 25 5.75 10.69 0.47
CA MET A 25 5.30 11.67 1.46
C MET A 25 4.36 12.69 0.83
N GLU A 26 4.63 13.15 -0.38
CA GLU A 26 3.74 14.07 -1.10
C GLU A 26 2.39 13.44 -1.42
N LEU A 27 2.37 12.17 -1.84
CA LEU A 27 1.12 11.41 -2.01
C LEU A 27 0.30 11.38 -0.70
N VAL A 28 0.96 11.09 0.42
CA VAL A 28 0.33 11.07 1.74
C VAL A 28 -0.18 12.46 2.13
N ARG A 29 0.60 13.51 1.86
CA ARG A 29 0.22 14.90 2.11
C ARG A 29 -1.05 15.28 1.34
N VAL A 30 -1.08 15.04 0.05
CA VAL A 30 -2.25 15.34 -0.81
C VAL A 30 -3.48 14.58 -0.33
N LEU A 31 -3.33 13.30 0.03
CA LEU A 31 -4.42 12.49 0.55
C LEU A 31 -4.96 13.04 1.89
N ALA A 32 -4.08 13.39 2.82
CA ALA A 32 -4.48 13.92 4.11
C ALA A 32 -5.14 15.29 4.00
N LEU A 33 -4.60 16.19 3.15
CA LEU A 33 -5.18 17.50 2.88
C LEU A 33 -6.59 17.38 2.29
N SER A 34 -6.81 16.45 1.36
CA SER A 34 -8.15 16.24 0.78
C SER A 34 -9.19 15.87 1.84
N PHE A 35 -8.83 15.08 2.85
CA PHE A 35 -9.74 14.78 3.95
C PHE A 35 -9.90 15.96 4.93
N ALA A 36 -8.83 16.71 5.16
CA ALA A 36 -8.90 17.92 5.99
C ALA A 36 -9.78 19.00 5.35
N ASP A 37 -9.78 19.15 4.02
CA ASP A 37 -10.69 20.01 3.26
C ASP A 37 -12.16 19.62 3.50
N ASP A 38 -12.43 18.33 3.70
CA ASP A 38 -13.75 17.80 4.08
C ASP A 38 -14.03 17.90 5.60
N GLY A 39 -13.20 18.63 6.35
CA GLY A 39 -13.36 18.86 7.78
C GLY A 39 -13.01 17.66 8.68
N LYS A 40 -12.20 16.69 8.20
CA LYS A 40 -11.80 15.53 8.97
C LYS A 40 -10.49 15.77 9.70
N HIS A 41 -10.43 15.33 10.95
CA HIS A 41 -9.18 15.26 11.70
C HIS A 41 -8.43 13.99 11.32
N VAL A 42 -7.29 14.17 10.66
CA VAL A 42 -6.48 13.09 10.10
C VAL A 42 -5.21 12.90 10.92
N LYS A 43 -4.96 11.69 11.38
CA LYS A 43 -3.67 11.33 11.97
C LYS A 43 -2.84 10.56 10.96
N VAL A 44 -1.70 11.14 10.56
CA VAL A 44 -0.72 10.51 9.68
C VAL A 44 0.33 9.83 10.56
N CYS A 45 0.43 8.50 10.44
CA CYS A 45 1.29 7.69 11.28
C CYS A 45 2.39 7.02 10.48
N VAL A 46 3.60 7.08 11.00
CA VAL A 46 4.76 6.34 10.49
C VAL A 46 5.20 5.29 11.49
N GLN A 47 5.82 4.23 10.99
CA GLN A 47 6.39 3.21 11.85
C GLN A 47 7.52 3.82 12.69
N GLY A 48 7.50 3.56 14.00
CA GLY A 48 8.55 3.98 14.92
C GLY A 48 9.90 3.31 14.63
N SER A 49 10.95 3.73 15.34
CA SER A 49 12.26 3.11 15.20
C SER A 49 12.22 1.66 15.66
N MET A 50 12.87 0.78 14.92
CA MET A 50 12.86 -0.66 15.11
C MET A 50 13.81 -1.13 16.21
N GLY A 51 13.70 -0.55 17.43
CA GLY A 51 14.43 -1.02 18.60
C GLY A 51 15.93 -0.68 18.63
N ASN A 52 16.62 -1.15 19.68
CA ASN A 52 18.06 -1.01 19.86
C ASN A 52 18.77 -2.28 19.37
N GLY A 53 19.78 -2.14 18.51
CA GLY A 53 20.60 -3.27 18.04
C GLY A 53 21.14 -3.07 16.64
N ALA A 54 21.77 -4.12 16.08
CA ALA A 54 22.34 -4.08 14.74
C ALA A 54 21.34 -3.79 13.62
N LEU A 55 20.04 -3.92 13.91
CA LEU A 55 18.93 -3.63 13.00
C LEU A 55 18.22 -2.31 13.35
N ALA A 56 18.70 -1.60 14.38
CA ALA A 56 18.21 -0.27 14.71
C ALA A 56 18.52 0.67 13.54
N GLY A 57 17.47 1.18 12.89
CA GLY A 57 17.63 2.04 11.74
C GLY A 57 17.34 1.39 10.37
N MET A 58 17.01 0.12 10.33
CA MET A 58 16.38 -0.46 9.14
C MET A 58 14.85 -0.36 9.25
N PRO A 59 14.17 0.23 8.32
CA PRO A 59 14.73 0.95 7.16
C PRO A 59 15.02 2.41 7.50
N LEU A 60 16.25 2.83 7.32
CA LEU A 60 16.69 4.23 7.41
C LEU A 60 15.73 5.21 6.69
N GLN A 61 15.10 4.71 5.64
CA GLN A 61 14.12 5.44 4.84
C GLN A 61 12.87 5.84 5.62
N LEU A 62 12.39 5.01 6.56
CA LEU A 62 11.23 5.33 7.40
C LEU A 62 11.60 6.11 8.66
N ALA A 63 12.79 5.93 9.22
CA ALA A 63 13.23 6.71 10.37
C ALA A 63 13.30 8.22 10.11
N GLY A 64 13.59 8.62 8.84
CA GLY A 64 13.53 10.01 8.40
C GLY A 64 12.12 10.49 8.03
N SER A 65 11.18 9.59 7.81
CA SER A 65 9.85 9.91 7.27
C SER A 65 9.04 10.81 8.17
N ARG A 66 9.11 10.59 9.49
CA ARG A 66 8.43 11.43 10.46
C ARG A 66 8.93 12.88 10.39
N LYS A 67 10.23 13.09 10.34
CA LYS A 67 10.81 14.43 10.20
C LYS A 67 10.40 15.09 8.88
N ILE A 68 10.39 14.32 7.77
CA ILE A 68 9.93 14.84 6.49
C ILE A 68 8.49 15.34 6.63
N LEU A 69 7.58 14.52 7.17
CA LEU A 69 6.19 14.89 7.36
C LEU A 69 6.03 16.10 8.31
N GLU A 70 6.78 16.17 9.39
CA GLU A 70 6.74 17.29 10.34
C GLU A 70 7.21 18.62 9.72
N PHE A 71 8.10 18.58 8.72
CA PHE A 71 8.61 19.76 8.01
C PHE A 71 7.91 20.08 6.70
N MET A 72 6.96 19.24 6.25
CA MET A 72 6.17 19.52 5.07
C MET A 72 5.19 20.67 5.33
N ASP A 73 4.87 21.39 4.27
CA ASP A 73 3.84 22.41 4.31
C ASP A 73 2.44 21.77 4.26
N TRP A 74 1.72 21.84 5.36
CA TRP A 74 0.35 21.36 5.49
C TRP A 74 -0.69 22.48 5.30
N GLY A 75 -0.27 23.69 4.89
CA GLY A 75 -1.13 24.85 4.80
C GLY A 75 -1.76 25.20 6.14
N ASP A 76 -3.01 25.64 6.11
CA ASP A 76 -3.74 26.04 7.32
C ASP A 76 -4.18 24.87 8.22
N TYR A 77 -4.03 23.61 7.77
CA TYR A 77 -4.52 22.42 8.47
C TYR A 77 -3.52 21.78 9.41
N GLY A 78 -2.22 22.03 9.21
CA GLY A 78 -1.16 21.39 9.99
C GLY A 78 -0.59 22.25 11.12
N ALA A 79 -0.94 23.52 11.17
CA ALA A 79 -0.45 24.42 12.21
C ALA A 79 -1.07 24.06 13.57
N LEU A 80 -0.21 23.69 14.53
CA LEU A 80 -0.60 23.37 15.90
C LEU A 80 -1.61 22.21 16.03
N GLY A 81 -1.62 21.27 15.09
CA GLY A 81 -2.44 20.06 15.19
C GLY A 81 -3.95 20.31 15.07
N THR A 82 -4.36 21.25 14.25
CA THR A 82 -5.79 21.53 14.07
C THR A 82 -6.53 20.38 13.40
N PHE A 83 -6.17 20.03 12.16
CA PHE A 83 -6.83 18.96 11.41
C PHE A 83 -5.88 17.81 11.06
N ILE A 84 -4.57 18.08 10.89
CA ILE A 84 -3.57 17.07 10.55
C ILE A 84 -2.54 16.95 11.67
N ASN A 85 -2.42 15.74 12.22
CA ASN A 85 -1.46 15.40 13.27
C ASN A 85 -0.52 14.30 12.78
N ILE A 86 0.74 14.37 13.18
CA ILE A 86 1.77 13.37 12.87
C ILE A 86 2.05 12.53 14.11
N GLY A 87 2.03 11.21 13.96
CA GLY A 87 2.27 10.26 15.05
C GLY A 87 2.99 8.99 14.61
N SER A 88 3.08 8.06 15.53
CA SER A 88 3.60 6.71 15.31
C SER A 88 2.46 5.70 15.11
N ILE A 89 2.79 4.49 14.63
CA ILE A 89 1.82 3.39 14.59
C ILE A 89 1.79 2.74 15.99
N GLY A 90 0.63 2.79 16.65
CA GLY A 90 0.41 2.22 17.96
C GLY A 90 -0.95 2.63 18.54
N ALA A 91 -1.47 1.85 19.49
CA ALA A 91 -2.77 2.11 20.11
C ALA A 91 -2.79 3.43 20.91
N GLU A 92 -1.66 3.78 21.50
CA GLU A 92 -1.46 5.00 22.30
C GLU A 92 -1.58 6.29 21.47
N GLU A 93 -1.39 6.18 20.17
CA GLU A 93 -1.48 7.31 19.24
C GLU A 93 -2.92 7.65 18.84
N VAL A 94 -3.88 6.79 19.19
CA VAL A 94 -5.28 6.95 18.79
C VAL A 94 -5.99 7.97 19.70
N GLY A 95 -6.06 9.21 19.25
CA GLY A 95 -6.76 10.29 19.95
C GLY A 95 -8.29 10.24 19.77
N LYS A 96 -9.01 10.86 20.70
CA LYS A 96 -10.48 10.95 20.62
C LYS A 96 -10.96 11.90 19.50
N GLN A 97 -10.14 12.89 19.19
CA GLN A 97 -10.40 13.91 18.17
C GLN A 97 -10.15 13.41 16.76
N ASP A 98 -9.38 12.31 16.59
CA ASP A 98 -9.02 11.83 15.27
C ASP A 98 -10.21 11.13 14.61
N ASP A 99 -10.57 11.55 13.41
CA ASP A 99 -11.66 10.93 12.62
C ASP A 99 -11.16 9.74 11.81
N MET A 100 -9.86 9.76 11.43
CA MET A 100 -9.26 8.73 10.59
C MET A 100 -7.73 8.69 10.71
N PHE A 101 -7.14 7.59 10.24
CA PHE A 101 -5.71 7.33 10.33
C PHE A 101 -5.13 6.94 8.97
N ILE A 102 -4.03 7.59 8.57
CA ILE A 102 -3.25 7.25 7.37
C ILE A 102 -1.91 6.69 7.83
N LEU A 103 -1.65 5.41 7.58
CA LEU A 103 -0.44 4.72 7.97
C LEU A 103 0.50 4.57 6.77
N VAL A 104 1.67 5.17 6.88
CA VAL A 104 2.61 5.31 5.75
C VAL A 104 3.52 4.11 5.67
N ALA A 105 3.38 3.33 4.60
CA ALA A 105 4.21 2.19 4.25
C ALA A 105 4.58 1.28 5.44
N PRO A 106 3.60 0.83 6.26
CA PRO A 106 3.91 -0.08 7.36
C PRO A 106 4.51 -1.36 6.80
N GLN A 107 5.59 -1.84 7.43
CA GLN A 107 6.29 -3.00 6.92
C GLN A 107 6.80 -3.92 8.02
N ASN A 108 6.78 -5.22 7.74
CA ASN A 108 7.50 -6.20 8.52
C ASN A 108 8.99 -6.19 8.15
N ALA A 109 9.84 -6.30 9.15
CA ALA A 109 11.27 -6.45 8.95
C ALA A 109 11.82 -7.57 9.83
N VAL A 110 13.05 -7.98 9.55
CA VAL A 110 13.75 -9.04 10.32
C VAL A 110 13.80 -8.64 11.79
N GLY A 111 13.23 -9.48 12.65
CA GLY A 111 13.24 -9.26 14.11
C GLY A 111 12.23 -8.23 14.62
N ASN A 112 11.43 -7.60 13.74
CA ASN A 112 10.38 -6.69 14.14
C ASN A 112 9.13 -6.87 13.29
N CYS A 113 8.04 -7.32 13.91
CA CYS A 113 6.75 -7.51 13.29
C CYS A 113 5.81 -6.37 13.69
N ILE A 114 5.49 -5.48 12.73
CA ILE A 114 4.58 -4.35 12.96
C ILE A 114 3.12 -4.78 13.19
N MET A 115 2.81 -6.07 12.97
CA MET A 115 1.43 -6.55 12.94
C MET A 115 0.71 -6.40 14.27
N ASP A 116 1.42 -6.54 15.39
CA ASP A 116 0.83 -6.42 16.72
C ASP A 116 0.47 -4.96 17.03
N ASP A 117 1.36 -4.01 16.71
CA ASP A 117 1.10 -2.57 16.86
C ASP A 117 -0.02 -2.11 15.91
N LEU A 118 0.01 -2.60 14.67
CA LEU A 118 -1.01 -2.31 13.68
C LEU A 118 -2.38 -2.84 14.12
N LYS A 119 -2.42 -4.05 14.68
CA LYS A 119 -3.65 -4.62 15.22
C LYS A 119 -4.15 -3.83 16.42
N ALA A 120 -3.29 -3.52 17.38
CA ALA A 120 -3.63 -2.72 18.55
C ALA A 120 -4.18 -1.34 18.15
N MET A 121 -3.56 -0.68 17.17
CA MET A 121 -4.03 0.60 16.64
C MET A 121 -5.40 0.48 15.96
N THR A 122 -5.63 -0.54 15.12
CA THR A 122 -6.94 -0.72 14.48
C THR A 122 -8.04 -1.07 15.47
N ASP A 123 -7.74 -1.83 16.52
CA ASP A 123 -8.69 -2.14 17.59
C ASP A 123 -9.04 -0.86 18.39
N ALA A 124 -8.06 -0.01 18.70
CA ALA A 124 -8.27 1.29 19.37
C ALA A 124 -9.02 2.30 18.48
N ALA A 125 -8.79 2.28 17.17
CA ALA A 125 -9.51 3.12 16.22
C ALA A 125 -11.01 2.75 16.13
N GLY A 126 -11.39 1.51 16.42
CA GLY A 126 -12.76 1.04 16.37
C GLY A 126 -13.34 1.12 14.95
N ASN A 127 -14.44 1.84 14.77
CA ASN A 127 -15.11 1.98 13.48
C ASN A 127 -14.50 3.06 12.57
N ARG A 128 -13.54 3.84 13.09
CA ARG A 128 -12.87 4.90 12.31
C ARG A 128 -12.00 4.28 11.21
N PRO A 129 -11.90 4.91 10.03
CA PRO A 129 -11.06 4.43 8.95
C PRO A 129 -9.59 4.39 9.32
N VAL A 130 -8.93 3.27 9.03
CA VAL A 130 -7.48 3.10 9.05
C VAL A 130 -7.05 2.73 7.63
N ILE A 131 -6.29 3.63 6.99
CA ILE A 131 -5.86 3.53 5.60
C ILE A 131 -4.36 3.26 5.56
N LEU A 132 -3.97 2.12 5.03
CA LEU A 132 -2.57 1.80 4.77
C LEU A 132 -2.17 2.31 3.40
N VAL A 133 -1.10 3.08 3.29
CA VAL A 133 -0.54 3.52 2.01
C VAL A 133 0.71 2.71 1.71
N ASN A 134 0.70 1.97 0.62
CA ASN A 134 1.77 1.07 0.17
C ASN A 134 2.32 0.15 1.28
N PRO A 135 1.46 -0.63 1.97
CA PRO A 135 1.90 -1.53 3.03
C PRO A 135 2.78 -2.67 2.48
N ARG A 136 3.75 -3.10 3.29
CA ARG A 136 4.66 -4.23 3.01
C ARG A 136 4.61 -5.22 4.17
N LEU A 137 3.44 -5.85 4.34
CA LEU A 137 3.12 -6.71 5.49
C LEU A 137 3.41 -8.19 5.25
N LYS A 138 4.01 -8.55 4.10
CA LYS A 138 4.39 -9.93 3.83
C LYS A 138 5.54 -10.35 4.75
N ASP A 139 5.39 -11.52 5.36
CA ASP A 139 6.51 -12.17 6.05
C ASP A 139 7.50 -12.68 5.03
N LEU A 140 8.76 -12.27 5.13
CA LEU A 140 9.84 -12.80 4.31
C LEU A 140 10.27 -14.16 4.86
N PRO A 141 10.13 -15.27 4.10
CA PRO A 141 10.48 -16.61 4.59
C PRO A 141 11.94 -16.75 5.04
N SER A 142 12.84 -16.00 4.41
CA SER A 142 14.28 -16.04 4.69
C SER A 142 14.70 -15.26 5.96
N SER A 143 13.83 -14.44 6.48
CA SER A 143 14.12 -13.60 7.66
C SER A 143 13.70 -14.26 8.98
N SER A 144 13.10 -15.45 8.93
CA SER A 144 12.36 -16.02 10.03
C SER A 144 13.20 -17.03 10.82
N GLY A 145 13.59 -16.65 12.03
CA GLY A 145 13.74 -17.64 13.08
C GLY A 145 12.39 -18.30 13.40
N ILE A 146 12.42 -19.40 14.15
CA ILE A 146 11.22 -20.20 14.55
C ILE A 146 10.09 -19.32 15.09
N MET A 147 10.39 -18.19 15.74
CA MET A 147 9.40 -17.25 16.30
C MET A 147 8.57 -16.51 15.23
N GLN A 148 9.07 -16.36 14.01
CA GLN A 148 8.34 -15.67 12.94
C GLN A 148 7.43 -16.60 12.14
N THR A 149 7.64 -17.91 12.22
CA THR A 149 6.74 -18.91 11.63
C THR A 149 5.50 -19.13 12.50
N MET A 150 5.62 -18.99 13.82
CA MET A 150 4.48 -19.08 14.73
C MET A 150 3.49 -17.93 14.49
N GLY A 151 2.24 -18.29 14.24
CA GLY A 151 1.15 -17.31 14.01
C GLY A 151 1.19 -16.62 12.65
N ARG A 152 2.02 -17.08 11.70
CA ARG A 152 2.12 -16.52 10.35
C ARG A 152 0.77 -16.46 9.64
N ASP A 153 0.01 -17.56 9.69
CA ASP A 153 -1.30 -17.61 9.01
C ASP A 153 -2.26 -16.55 9.54
N LYS A 154 -2.30 -16.33 10.86
CA LYS A 154 -3.13 -15.29 11.47
C LYS A 154 -2.68 -13.88 11.07
N ARG A 155 -1.37 -13.65 10.94
CA ARG A 155 -0.84 -12.36 10.47
C ARG A 155 -1.18 -12.11 9.01
N LEU A 156 -1.05 -13.12 8.16
CA LEU A 156 -1.42 -13.01 6.74
C LEU A 156 -2.93 -12.81 6.57
N GLU A 157 -3.76 -13.51 7.34
CA GLU A 157 -5.21 -13.32 7.37
C GLU A 157 -5.57 -11.88 7.80
N TYR A 158 -4.91 -11.38 8.86
CA TYR A 158 -5.12 -10.02 9.29
C TYR A 158 -4.67 -8.99 8.24
N ALA A 159 -3.50 -9.18 7.60
CA ALA A 159 -3.05 -8.32 6.51
C ALA A 159 -4.04 -8.34 5.33
N ALA A 160 -4.60 -9.50 5.02
CA ALA A 160 -5.60 -9.67 3.95
C ALA A 160 -6.96 -9.03 4.29
N SER A 161 -7.22 -8.69 5.56
CA SER A 161 -8.46 -8.03 5.99
C SER A 161 -8.54 -6.54 5.61
N PHE A 162 -7.48 -5.96 5.08
CA PHE A 162 -7.47 -4.60 4.56
C PHE A 162 -7.97 -4.60 3.11
N GLU A 163 -9.08 -3.93 2.87
CA GLU A 163 -9.70 -3.84 1.55
C GLU A 163 -9.03 -2.77 0.69
N ASN A 164 -8.77 -3.06 -0.58
CA ASN A 164 -8.27 -2.05 -1.50
C ASN A 164 -9.35 -1.00 -1.75
N CYS A 165 -9.10 0.26 -1.42
CA CYS A 165 -9.89 1.40 -1.85
C CYS A 165 -9.30 2.06 -3.11
N TYR A 166 -8.00 1.92 -3.30
CA TYR A 166 -7.31 2.30 -4.52
C TYR A 166 -6.16 1.34 -4.82
N PHE A 167 -6.06 0.92 -6.07
CA PHE A 167 -4.97 0.08 -6.56
C PHE A 167 -4.48 0.59 -7.91
N PHE A 168 -3.18 0.75 -8.06
CA PHE A 168 -2.55 1.07 -9.33
C PHE A 168 -1.23 0.30 -9.49
N ARG A 169 -1.03 -0.32 -10.65
CA ARG A 169 0.20 -1.02 -10.98
C ARG A 169 0.53 -0.85 -12.46
N LEU A 170 1.75 -0.42 -12.75
CA LEU A 170 2.29 -0.51 -14.10
C LEU A 170 2.68 -1.96 -14.41
N LEU A 171 2.41 -2.38 -15.64
CA LEU A 171 2.70 -3.72 -16.14
C LEU A 171 3.82 -3.64 -17.18
N TYR A 172 4.80 -4.53 -17.02
CA TYR A 172 5.99 -4.60 -17.85
C TYR A 172 6.09 -5.95 -18.53
N TYR A 173 6.88 -6.05 -19.60
CA TYR A 173 7.28 -7.34 -20.14
C TYR A 173 8.08 -8.12 -19.08
N ALA A 174 7.92 -9.44 -19.07
CA ALA A 174 8.54 -10.31 -18.07
C ALA A 174 10.05 -10.06 -17.95
N GLY A 175 10.53 -9.83 -16.73
CA GLY A 175 11.94 -9.61 -16.43
C GLY A 175 12.50 -8.24 -16.84
N THR A 176 11.67 -7.31 -17.25
CA THR A 176 12.10 -5.95 -17.64
C THR A 176 11.32 -4.88 -16.89
N GLN A 177 11.86 -3.65 -16.90
CA GLN A 177 11.18 -2.46 -16.40
C GLN A 177 10.62 -1.59 -17.54
N TYR A 178 11.03 -1.87 -18.76
CA TYR A 178 10.64 -1.16 -19.96
C TYR A 178 10.61 -2.11 -21.16
N PRO A 179 9.78 -1.86 -22.13
CA PRO A 179 8.71 -0.87 -22.13
C PRO A 179 7.51 -1.26 -21.25
N ILE A 180 6.72 -0.25 -20.86
CA ILE A 180 5.45 -0.47 -20.17
C ILE A 180 4.48 -1.11 -21.17
N MET A 181 3.86 -2.25 -20.78
CA MET A 181 2.83 -2.94 -21.57
C MET A 181 1.44 -2.36 -21.37
N GLY A 182 1.19 -1.87 -20.14
CA GLY A 182 -0.13 -1.44 -19.72
C GLY A 182 -0.18 -1.06 -18.26
N ALA A 183 -1.40 -0.97 -17.73
CA ALA A 183 -1.64 -0.66 -16.34
C ALA A 183 -2.87 -1.42 -15.81
N LEU A 184 -2.83 -1.78 -14.54
CA LEU A 184 -3.97 -2.28 -13.81
C LEU A 184 -4.36 -1.23 -12.76
N ARG A 185 -5.62 -0.79 -12.78
CA ARG A 185 -6.16 0.23 -11.89
C ARG A 185 -7.44 -0.27 -11.22
N MET A 186 -7.66 0.12 -9.98
CA MET A 186 -8.96 0.05 -9.34
C MET A 186 -9.14 1.29 -8.45
N SER A 187 -10.31 1.86 -8.49
CA SER A 187 -10.73 2.94 -7.60
C SER A 187 -12.13 2.61 -7.10
N TYR A 188 -12.28 2.39 -5.79
CA TYR A 188 -13.58 2.08 -5.19
C TYR A 188 -14.62 3.17 -5.54
N PRO A 189 -15.87 2.84 -5.89
CA PRO A 189 -16.48 1.50 -5.89
C PRO A 189 -16.36 0.72 -7.22
N TYR A 190 -15.51 1.14 -8.13
CA TYR A 190 -15.39 0.56 -9.47
C TYR A 190 -14.59 -0.74 -9.47
N GLN A 191 -14.70 -1.48 -10.56
CA GLN A 191 -13.97 -2.73 -10.79
C GLN A 191 -12.48 -2.47 -11.09
N TYR A 192 -11.68 -3.55 -11.07
CA TYR A 192 -10.33 -3.51 -11.62
C TYR A 192 -10.39 -3.35 -13.13
N GLU A 193 -9.68 -2.37 -13.65
CA GLU A 193 -9.58 -2.02 -15.05
C GLU A 193 -8.17 -2.33 -15.55
N LEU A 194 -8.07 -3.19 -16.55
CA LEU A 194 -6.82 -3.51 -17.21
C LEU A 194 -6.70 -2.71 -18.50
N TYR A 195 -5.65 -1.91 -18.58
CA TYR A 195 -5.35 -1.08 -19.75
C TYR A 195 -4.14 -1.64 -20.50
N LYS A 196 -4.23 -1.68 -21.84
CA LYS A 196 -3.11 -1.95 -22.74
C LYS A 196 -2.55 -0.65 -23.28
N ARG A 197 -1.23 -0.49 -23.24
CA ARG A 197 -0.55 0.61 -23.91
C ARG A 197 -0.57 0.36 -25.42
N VAL A 198 -0.87 1.40 -26.17
CA VAL A 198 -0.84 1.46 -27.63
C VAL A 198 0.00 2.67 -28.03
N ASP A 199 1.13 2.42 -28.69
CA ASP A 199 1.98 3.48 -29.19
C ASP A 199 1.42 3.96 -30.54
N GLN A 200 1.12 5.25 -30.64
CA GLN A 200 0.66 5.86 -31.88
C GLN A 200 1.84 6.26 -32.77
N PRO A 201 1.66 6.32 -34.10
CA PRO A 201 2.71 6.79 -35.03
C PRO A 201 3.20 8.21 -34.71
N SER A 202 2.38 9.01 -34.02
CA SER A 202 2.74 10.36 -33.55
C SER A 202 3.71 10.39 -32.36
N GLY A 203 4.05 9.21 -31.80
CA GLY A 203 4.84 9.09 -30.57
C GLY A 203 4.02 9.30 -29.28
N VAL A 204 2.72 9.51 -29.38
CA VAL A 204 1.82 9.62 -28.23
C VAL A 204 1.51 8.22 -27.70
N GLU A 205 1.65 8.04 -26.40
CA GLU A 205 1.25 6.83 -25.68
C GLU A 205 -0.24 6.92 -25.31
N GLU A 206 -1.00 5.93 -25.72
CA GLU A 206 -2.41 5.79 -25.39
C GLU A 206 -2.63 4.54 -24.56
N TYR A 207 -3.48 4.62 -23.53
CA TYR A 207 -3.89 3.47 -22.71
C TYR A 207 -5.34 3.14 -23.01
N ARG A 208 -5.60 2.00 -23.64
CA ARG A 208 -6.94 1.52 -23.99
C ARG A 208 -7.40 0.45 -23.02
N LEU A 209 -8.64 0.56 -22.56
CA LEU A 209 -9.26 -0.44 -21.72
C LEU A 209 -9.30 -1.78 -22.45
N LEU A 210 -8.66 -2.79 -21.87
CA LEU A 210 -8.58 -4.15 -22.41
C LEU A 210 -9.61 -5.09 -21.77
N SER A 211 -9.75 -5.02 -20.45
CA SER A 211 -10.65 -5.87 -19.67
C SER A 211 -10.99 -5.25 -18.32
N THR A 212 -12.08 -5.72 -17.71
CA THR A 212 -12.46 -5.38 -16.33
C THR A 212 -12.62 -6.64 -15.49
N PHE A 213 -12.38 -6.53 -14.16
CA PHE A 213 -12.45 -7.66 -13.23
C PHE A 213 -13.14 -7.20 -11.93
N SER A 214 -14.09 -8.00 -11.43
CA SER A 214 -14.78 -7.73 -10.17
C SER A 214 -13.86 -7.85 -8.95
N GLU A 215 -12.84 -8.71 -9.06
CA GLU A 215 -11.82 -8.93 -8.03
C GLU A 215 -10.44 -8.69 -8.62
N LYS A 216 -9.44 -8.57 -7.75
CA LYS A 216 -8.05 -8.40 -8.19
C LYS A 216 -7.62 -9.58 -9.06
N PRO A 217 -7.30 -9.34 -10.36
CA PRO A 217 -6.92 -10.43 -11.25
C PRO A 217 -5.59 -11.04 -10.85
N SER A 218 -5.47 -12.34 -11.10
CA SER A 218 -4.20 -13.05 -11.02
C SER A 218 -3.28 -12.67 -12.20
N THR A 219 -2.01 -13.07 -12.11
CA THR A 219 -1.07 -12.88 -13.23
C THR A 219 -1.55 -13.61 -14.48
N ASP A 220 -2.13 -14.80 -14.33
CA ASP A 220 -2.65 -15.59 -15.44
C ASP A 220 -3.85 -14.91 -16.09
N ASP A 221 -4.78 -14.34 -15.31
CA ASP A 221 -5.92 -13.57 -15.84
C ASP A 221 -5.46 -12.37 -16.67
N VAL A 222 -4.44 -11.67 -16.19
CA VAL A 222 -3.84 -10.53 -16.90
C VAL A 222 -3.19 -11.00 -18.21
N ASN A 223 -2.39 -12.07 -18.18
CA ASN A 223 -1.73 -12.62 -19.36
C ASN A 223 -2.74 -13.12 -20.41
N ASP A 224 -3.77 -13.84 -19.97
CA ASP A 224 -4.82 -14.34 -20.86
C ASP A 224 -5.59 -13.19 -21.53
N ALA A 225 -5.86 -12.11 -20.80
CA ALA A 225 -6.46 -10.91 -21.37
C ALA A 225 -5.56 -10.26 -22.45
N PHE A 226 -4.25 -10.14 -22.20
CA PHE A 226 -3.31 -9.62 -23.22
C PHE A 226 -3.20 -10.50 -24.46
N LEU A 227 -3.37 -11.83 -24.29
CA LEU A 227 -3.37 -12.81 -25.38
C LEU A 227 -4.71 -12.91 -26.13
N GLY A 228 -5.74 -12.17 -25.68
CA GLY A 228 -7.09 -12.23 -26.28
C GLY A 228 -7.81 -13.56 -26.05
N LYS A 229 -7.40 -14.34 -25.05
CA LYS A 229 -8.06 -15.60 -24.72
C LYS A 229 -9.41 -15.35 -24.05
N PRO A 230 -10.45 -16.11 -24.39
CA PRO A 230 -11.75 -16.01 -23.73
C PRO A 230 -11.60 -16.36 -22.23
N ARG A 231 -12.27 -15.61 -21.40
CA ARG A 231 -12.30 -15.83 -19.95
C ARG A 231 -12.97 -17.17 -19.65
N ASP A 232 -12.27 -18.06 -18.99
CA ASP A 232 -12.84 -19.29 -18.47
C ASP A 232 -13.63 -18.96 -17.18
N GLN A 233 -14.95 -18.77 -17.32
CA GLN A 233 -15.85 -18.44 -16.20
C GLN A 233 -15.96 -19.58 -15.17
N THR A 234 -15.39 -20.75 -15.43
CA THR A 234 -15.45 -21.91 -14.54
C THR A 234 -14.35 -21.92 -13.48
N LYS A 235 -13.32 -21.13 -13.62
CA LYS A 235 -12.32 -20.90 -12.57
C LYS A 235 -12.89 -19.93 -11.51
N LYS A 236 -13.91 -20.35 -10.76
CA LYS A 236 -14.19 -19.76 -9.45
C LYS A 236 -12.90 -19.85 -8.64
N ALA A 237 -12.52 -18.73 -8.03
CA ALA A 237 -11.40 -18.63 -7.11
C ALA A 237 -11.32 -19.88 -6.25
N SER A 238 -10.40 -20.79 -6.56
CA SER A 238 -9.99 -21.83 -5.63
C SER A 238 -9.25 -21.08 -4.53
N GLY A 239 -9.98 -20.92 -3.43
CA GLY A 239 -9.53 -20.15 -2.29
C GLY A 239 -8.14 -20.57 -1.82
N PHE A 240 -7.48 -19.64 -1.15
CA PHE A 240 -6.34 -19.78 -0.25
C PHE A 240 -5.01 -20.29 -0.84
N TRP A 241 -4.97 -21.24 -1.77
CA TRP A 241 -3.72 -21.78 -2.34
C TRP A 241 -3.17 -21.01 -3.55
N GLY A 242 -4.01 -20.23 -4.25
CA GLY A 242 -3.56 -19.37 -5.35
C GLY A 242 -2.79 -18.11 -4.91
N PHE A 243 -2.82 -17.79 -3.61
CA PHE A 243 -2.21 -16.59 -3.05
C PHE A 243 -0.67 -16.67 -2.93
N LEU A 244 -0.11 -17.87 -2.98
CA LEU A 244 1.33 -18.09 -2.81
C LEU A 244 2.16 -17.95 -4.10
N SER A 245 1.53 -17.95 -5.29
CA SER A 245 2.24 -17.93 -6.57
C SER A 245 2.31 -16.56 -7.27
N SER A 246 1.68 -15.51 -6.74
CA SER A 246 1.67 -14.18 -7.35
C SER A 246 2.77 -13.24 -6.82
N VAL A 247 3.89 -13.81 -6.39
CA VAL A 247 4.99 -13.06 -5.76
C VAL A 247 6.29 -13.32 -6.52
N PHE A 248 6.34 -12.93 -7.77
CA PHE A 248 7.59 -12.64 -8.47
C PHE A 248 7.35 -11.54 -9.50
#